data_0803e00fcb4e575282cead85f52d7a66
#
_entry.id   0803e00fcb4e575282cead85f52d7a66
#
_cell.length_a   1.000
_cell.length_b   1.000
_cell.length_c   1.000
_cell.angle_alpha   90.00
_cell.angle_beta   90.00
_cell.angle_gamma   90.00
#
_symmetry.space_group_name_H-M   'P 1'
#
loop_
_entity.id
_entity.type
_entity.pdbx_description
1 polymer ?
#
loop_
_entity_poly.entity_id
_entity_poly.type
_entity_poly.pdbx_seq_one_letter_code
_entity_poly.pdbx_strand_id
1 'polypeptide(L)'
;MTQDQLEAELVERGANDAKWRDGKTAVYVFNAGLEIERLQKLAYTSFMSENGLGPLAFPSLAQMEREVVSMALDLLHAPSGAAGAITSGGTDSITMAIKTARDFARSKGRALSVGNIVLPQSAHLAFDKAAHLMDIEVRRVPLKTDGSYEADCTGMEAACDDDTIMIVGSAPNFPHGIIDPIPALSDLATQKDLWLHVDACVGGYFAPFAKMNGEPVPSFDIENEGVHSMSADLHKYGYAAKGASTVLFRSEELYSFMPFDMAGWSGAPMKTPTLAGTRPGGAISAAWAIMRFLGQDGYCWLQGKVCDTRKRVERGVKRLGFEILGSPVLGLIAFRHPDLHAYALYGEMYARGWFTSVTKEPPSLHLMLSPAHADFIDDYLSDLAEVCELVRRGEGGKQAVKPRYS
;
A
#
# COMPACT_ATOMS: atom_id res chain seq x y z
N MET A 1 24.31 -27.18 -17.56
CA MET A 1 24.49 -25.75 -17.32
C MET A 1 25.31 -25.61 -16.04
N THR A 2 26.40 -24.84 -16.07
CA THR A 2 27.20 -24.53 -14.88
C THR A 2 26.55 -23.37 -14.11
N GLN A 3 27.01 -23.12 -12.88
CA GLN A 3 26.53 -21.97 -12.09
C GLN A 3 26.81 -20.65 -12.83
N ASP A 4 28.00 -20.46 -13.37
CA ASP A 4 28.37 -19.25 -14.10
C ASP A 4 27.47 -19.01 -15.32
N GLN A 5 27.13 -20.10 -16.06
CA GLN A 5 26.20 -20.04 -17.20
C GLN A 5 24.80 -19.62 -16.75
N LEU A 6 24.33 -20.13 -15.60
CA LEU A 6 23.03 -19.74 -15.05
C LEU A 6 23.02 -18.28 -14.59
N GLU A 7 24.10 -17.82 -13.93
CA GLU A 7 24.24 -16.42 -13.53
C GLU A 7 24.21 -15.46 -14.73
N ALA A 8 24.93 -15.81 -15.80
CA ALA A 8 24.92 -15.03 -17.06
C ALA A 8 23.51 -15.01 -17.68
N GLU A 9 22.81 -16.14 -17.72
CA GLU A 9 21.44 -16.21 -18.24
C GLU A 9 20.46 -15.37 -17.39
N LEU A 10 20.57 -15.37 -16.07
CA LEU A 10 19.74 -14.53 -15.20
C LEU A 10 19.93 -13.04 -15.48
N VAL A 11 21.16 -12.61 -15.72
CA VAL A 11 21.46 -11.20 -16.09
C VAL A 11 20.84 -10.88 -17.45
N GLU A 12 20.97 -11.77 -18.44
CA GLU A 12 20.40 -11.58 -19.79
C GLU A 12 18.87 -11.50 -19.75
N ARG A 13 18.22 -12.36 -18.96
CA ARG A 13 16.75 -12.31 -18.79
C ARG A 13 16.25 -11.01 -18.23
N GLY A 14 16.99 -10.39 -17.32
CA GLY A 14 16.65 -9.08 -16.73
C GLY A 14 17.02 -7.87 -17.59
N ALA A 15 17.66 -8.06 -18.76
CA ALA A 15 18.21 -6.94 -19.55
C ALA A 15 17.14 -5.96 -20.07
N ASN A 16 15.90 -6.44 -20.27
CA ASN A 16 14.78 -5.64 -20.74
C ASN A 16 13.87 -5.14 -19.62
N ASP A 17 14.18 -5.43 -18.36
CA ASP A 17 13.40 -4.92 -17.23
C ASP A 17 13.57 -3.41 -17.07
N ALA A 18 12.56 -2.77 -16.44
CA ALA A 18 12.63 -1.36 -16.12
C ALA A 18 13.87 -1.05 -15.26
N LYS A 19 14.63 -0.03 -15.65
CA LYS A 19 15.90 0.35 -14.99
C LYS A 19 15.63 1.13 -13.69
N TRP A 20 15.05 0.45 -12.72
CA TRP A 20 14.62 1.07 -11.46
C TRP A 20 15.79 1.64 -10.61
N ARG A 21 17.01 1.09 -10.76
CA ARG A 21 18.21 1.61 -10.07
C ARG A 21 18.66 2.97 -10.61
N ASP A 22 18.31 3.29 -11.85
CA ASP A 22 18.60 4.57 -12.49
C ASP A 22 17.54 5.65 -12.14
N GLY A 23 16.67 5.40 -11.15
CA GLY A 23 15.65 6.34 -10.68
C GLY A 23 14.50 6.62 -11.65
N LYS A 24 14.43 5.91 -12.78
CA LYS A 24 13.41 6.12 -13.82
C LYS A 24 12.11 5.34 -13.61
N THR A 25 11.96 4.65 -12.47
CA THR A 25 10.77 3.84 -12.15
C THR A 25 10.10 4.38 -10.90
N ALA A 26 9.02 5.14 -11.05
CA ALA A 26 8.26 5.76 -9.96
C ALA A 26 6.96 5.00 -9.66
N VAL A 27 7.05 3.67 -9.61
CA VAL A 27 5.98 2.73 -9.24
C VAL A 27 6.62 1.36 -8.93
N TYR A 28 5.95 0.50 -8.19
CA TYR A 28 6.32 -0.90 -7.85
C TYR A 28 7.59 -1.10 -7.03
N VAL A 29 8.65 -0.28 -7.19
CA VAL A 29 9.94 -0.45 -6.50
C VAL A 29 10.18 0.72 -5.54
N PHE A 30 10.45 0.40 -4.29
CA PHE A 30 10.75 1.38 -3.23
C PHE A 30 12.26 1.34 -2.95
N ASN A 31 13.02 2.10 -3.73
CA ASN A 31 14.46 2.12 -3.65
C ASN A 31 14.94 3.11 -2.57
N ALA A 32 15.46 2.55 -1.48
CA ALA A 32 16.03 3.31 -0.36
C ALA A 32 17.57 3.37 -0.38
N GLY A 33 18.21 2.87 -1.43
CA GLY A 33 19.65 2.87 -1.63
C GLY A 33 20.33 1.51 -1.44
N LEU A 34 21.61 1.46 -1.83
CA LEU A 34 22.38 0.21 -1.90
C LEU A 34 22.61 -0.45 -0.54
N GLU A 35 22.74 0.32 0.52
CA GLU A 35 22.92 -0.21 1.88
C GLU A 35 21.70 -1.02 2.32
N ILE A 36 20.51 -0.46 2.12
CA ILE A 36 19.25 -1.11 2.43
C ILE A 36 19.05 -2.35 1.55
N GLU A 37 19.36 -2.28 0.24
CA GLU A 37 19.30 -3.44 -0.66
C GLU A 37 20.22 -4.58 -0.19
N ARG A 38 21.46 -4.26 0.27
CA ARG A 38 22.40 -5.26 0.81
C ARG A 38 21.86 -5.91 2.08
N LEU A 39 21.30 -5.12 2.99
CA LEU A 39 20.73 -5.64 4.23
C LEU A 39 19.50 -6.51 3.97
N GLN A 40 18.61 -6.10 3.04
CA GLN A 40 17.50 -6.94 2.60
C GLN A 40 17.97 -8.30 2.10
N LYS A 41 18.97 -8.33 1.21
CA LYS A 41 19.54 -9.58 0.67
C LYS A 41 20.12 -10.44 1.77
N LEU A 42 20.93 -9.86 2.66
CA LEU A 42 21.54 -10.59 3.79
C LEU A 42 20.46 -11.24 4.65
N ALA A 43 19.51 -10.46 5.15
CA ALA A 43 18.47 -10.96 6.04
C ALA A 43 17.59 -12.01 5.35
N TYR A 44 17.19 -11.74 4.10
CA TYR A 44 16.34 -12.64 3.32
C TYR A 44 17.01 -14.00 3.10
N THR A 45 18.26 -14.02 2.66
CA THR A 45 18.97 -15.27 2.37
C THR A 45 19.33 -16.03 3.63
N SER A 46 19.53 -15.35 4.78
CA SER A 46 19.81 -16.01 6.06
C SER A 46 18.65 -16.86 6.58
N PHE A 47 17.41 -16.61 6.13
CA PHE A 47 16.21 -17.32 6.56
C PHE A 47 15.34 -17.79 5.36
N MET A 48 15.93 -17.97 4.18
CA MET A 48 15.19 -18.30 2.98
C MET A 48 14.55 -19.69 3.00
N SER A 49 15.09 -20.60 3.79
CA SER A 49 14.60 -21.98 3.91
C SER A 49 13.66 -22.20 5.09
N GLU A 50 13.60 -21.26 6.03
CA GLU A 50 12.75 -21.32 7.21
C GLU A 50 11.30 -20.93 6.88
N ASN A 51 10.37 -21.50 7.65
CA ASN A 51 8.94 -21.40 7.39
C ASN A 51 8.18 -20.83 8.60
N GLY A 52 7.48 -19.71 8.40
CA GLY A 52 6.63 -19.10 9.43
C GLY A 52 5.42 -19.94 9.87
N LEU A 53 5.12 -21.04 9.19
CA LEU A 53 4.08 -21.99 9.62
C LEU A 53 4.47 -22.80 10.86
N GLY A 54 5.77 -23.03 11.06
CA GLY A 54 6.28 -23.90 12.11
C GLY A 54 6.96 -23.18 13.28
N PRO A 55 6.24 -22.47 14.17
CA PRO A 55 6.84 -21.67 15.23
C PRO A 55 7.64 -22.49 16.25
N LEU A 56 7.33 -23.80 16.41
CA LEU A 56 8.11 -24.69 17.27
C LEU A 56 9.43 -25.09 16.63
N ALA A 57 9.48 -25.22 15.30
CA ALA A 57 10.72 -25.53 14.58
C ALA A 57 11.61 -24.29 14.42
N PHE A 58 11.00 -23.13 14.24
CA PHE A 58 11.68 -21.86 13.96
C PHE A 58 11.26 -20.76 14.98
N PRO A 59 11.61 -20.90 16.27
CA PRO A 59 11.19 -19.96 17.31
C PRO A 59 11.76 -18.56 17.12
N SER A 60 12.96 -18.42 16.52
CA SER A 60 13.54 -17.11 16.16
C SER A 60 12.69 -16.36 15.15
N LEU A 61 12.18 -17.05 14.14
CA LEU A 61 11.33 -16.45 13.14
C LEU A 61 9.98 -15.99 13.71
N ALA A 62 9.38 -16.82 14.58
CA ALA A 62 8.17 -16.46 15.32
C ALA A 62 8.41 -15.26 16.26
N GLN A 63 9.60 -15.13 16.83
CA GLN A 63 9.97 -13.96 17.63
C GLN A 63 10.10 -12.71 16.77
N MET A 64 10.80 -12.79 15.64
CA MET A 64 10.93 -11.67 14.68
C MET A 64 9.55 -11.17 14.21
N GLU A 65 8.62 -12.07 13.90
CA GLU A 65 7.26 -11.69 13.52
C GLU A 65 6.54 -10.93 14.64
N ARG A 66 6.59 -11.44 15.89
CA ARG A 66 6.00 -10.73 17.04
C ARG A 66 6.61 -9.34 17.24
N GLU A 67 7.93 -9.20 17.13
CA GLU A 67 8.61 -7.92 17.26
C GLU A 67 8.20 -6.93 16.15
N VAL A 68 8.10 -7.39 14.90
CA VAL A 68 7.62 -6.55 13.78
C VAL A 68 6.20 -6.09 14.02
N VAL A 69 5.30 -6.99 14.45
CA VAL A 69 3.91 -6.64 14.77
C VAL A 69 3.84 -5.65 15.93
N SER A 70 4.63 -5.86 16.99
CA SER A 70 4.68 -4.93 18.12
C SER A 70 5.15 -3.54 17.69
N MET A 71 6.24 -3.45 16.94
CA MET A 71 6.75 -2.17 16.41
C MET A 71 5.72 -1.46 15.52
N ALA A 72 4.96 -2.22 14.72
CA ALA A 72 3.90 -1.67 13.87
C ALA A 72 2.72 -1.15 14.68
N LEU A 73 2.29 -1.89 15.71
CA LEU A 73 1.20 -1.48 16.61
C LEU A 73 1.57 -0.21 17.40
N ASP A 74 2.79 -0.16 17.92
CA ASP A 74 3.30 1.02 18.63
C ASP A 74 3.36 2.25 17.69
N LEU A 75 3.88 2.07 16.47
CA LEU A 75 3.99 3.14 15.48
C LEU A 75 2.62 3.71 15.08
N LEU A 76 1.59 2.87 15.04
CA LEU A 76 0.22 3.22 14.60
C LEU A 76 -0.73 3.42 15.79
N HIS A 77 -0.20 3.75 16.96
CA HIS A 77 -0.91 4.15 18.17
C HIS A 77 -2.03 3.16 18.56
N ALA A 78 -1.78 1.88 18.37
CA ALA A 78 -2.75 0.85 18.73
C ALA A 78 -2.89 0.72 20.27
N PRO A 79 -4.10 0.49 20.80
CA PRO A 79 -4.32 0.31 22.23
C PRO A 79 -3.69 -1.00 22.74
N SER A 80 -3.50 -1.09 24.05
CA SER A 80 -3.10 -2.33 24.71
C SER A 80 -4.05 -3.47 24.36
N GLY A 81 -3.52 -4.66 24.06
CA GLY A 81 -4.29 -5.82 23.61
C GLY A 81 -4.59 -5.83 22.11
N ALA A 82 -4.02 -4.90 21.34
CA ALA A 82 -4.02 -5.00 19.88
C ALA A 82 -3.16 -6.18 19.41
N ALA A 83 -3.49 -6.74 18.25
CA ALA A 83 -2.81 -7.89 17.69
C ALA A 83 -2.71 -7.80 16.17
N GLY A 84 -1.91 -8.68 15.56
CA GLY A 84 -1.77 -8.72 14.11
C GLY A 84 -0.89 -9.86 13.64
N ALA A 85 -0.64 -9.89 12.33
CA ALA A 85 0.24 -10.85 11.69
C ALA A 85 0.94 -10.26 10.48
N ILE A 86 2.09 -10.84 10.10
CA ILE A 86 2.73 -10.59 8.82
C ILE A 86 2.04 -11.45 7.76
N THR A 87 1.65 -10.84 6.65
CA THR A 87 1.06 -11.44 5.46
C THR A 87 2.00 -11.35 4.28
N SER A 88 1.65 -11.99 3.16
CA SER A 88 2.46 -11.98 1.94
C SER A 88 2.40 -10.67 1.14
N GLY A 89 1.51 -9.76 1.48
CA GLY A 89 1.32 -8.47 0.79
C GLY A 89 -0.03 -7.86 1.08
N GLY A 90 -0.24 -6.60 0.67
CA GLY A 90 -1.47 -5.85 0.92
C GLY A 90 -2.75 -6.58 0.48
N THR A 91 -2.73 -7.28 -0.66
CA THR A 91 -3.87 -8.08 -1.09
C THR A 91 -4.22 -9.19 -0.10
N ASP A 92 -3.23 -9.87 0.46
CA ASP A 92 -3.43 -10.89 1.51
C ASP A 92 -3.97 -10.22 2.79
N SER A 93 -3.36 -9.11 3.23
CA SER A 93 -3.81 -8.33 4.40
C SER A 93 -5.28 -7.91 4.27
N ILE A 94 -5.67 -7.35 3.12
CA ILE A 94 -7.05 -6.93 2.83
C ILE A 94 -8.00 -8.12 2.80
N THR A 95 -7.58 -9.24 2.17
CA THR A 95 -8.38 -10.47 2.12
C THR A 95 -8.66 -10.99 3.52
N MET A 96 -7.64 -11.03 4.37
CA MET A 96 -7.79 -11.47 5.75
C MET A 96 -8.62 -10.49 6.59
N ALA A 97 -8.53 -9.18 6.35
CA ALA A 97 -9.38 -8.19 7.03
C ALA A 97 -10.85 -8.38 6.68
N ILE A 98 -11.20 -8.57 5.40
CA ILE A 98 -12.59 -8.81 4.97
C ILE A 98 -13.12 -10.15 5.54
N LYS A 99 -12.30 -11.21 5.48
CA LYS A 99 -12.64 -12.52 6.10
C LYS A 99 -12.94 -12.35 7.59
N THR A 100 -12.11 -11.60 8.29
CA THR A 100 -12.25 -11.37 9.73
C THR A 100 -13.53 -10.59 10.06
N ALA A 101 -13.80 -9.51 9.34
CA ALA A 101 -15.03 -8.71 9.51
C ALA A 101 -16.30 -9.54 9.22
N ARG A 102 -16.28 -10.35 8.15
CA ARG A 102 -17.39 -11.27 7.83
C ARG A 102 -17.65 -12.28 8.97
N ASP A 103 -16.60 -12.90 9.46
CA ASP A 103 -16.74 -13.93 10.49
C ASP A 103 -17.14 -13.32 11.85
N PHE A 104 -16.65 -12.12 12.15
CA PHE A 104 -17.11 -11.32 13.28
C PHE A 104 -18.61 -10.97 13.16
N ALA A 105 -19.07 -10.47 12.02
CA ALA A 105 -20.49 -10.18 11.79
C ALA A 105 -21.38 -11.42 11.98
N ARG A 106 -20.93 -12.57 11.47
CA ARG A 106 -21.62 -13.87 11.69
C ARG A 106 -21.68 -14.27 13.15
N SER A 107 -20.62 -14.03 13.92
CA SER A 107 -20.57 -14.35 15.36
C SER A 107 -21.56 -13.50 16.18
N LYS A 108 -21.91 -12.30 15.69
CA LYS A 108 -22.95 -11.42 16.28
C LYS A 108 -24.39 -11.85 15.87
N GLY A 109 -24.54 -12.99 15.21
CA GLY A 109 -25.85 -13.51 14.81
C GLY A 109 -26.44 -12.83 13.57
N ARG A 110 -25.66 -12.05 12.82
CA ARG A 110 -26.13 -11.45 11.56
C ARG A 110 -26.30 -12.55 10.53
N ALA A 111 -27.54 -12.78 10.11
CA ALA A 111 -27.88 -13.72 9.04
C ALA A 111 -27.65 -13.03 7.69
N LEU A 112 -26.38 -12.97 7.27
CA LEU A 112 -26.01 -12.40 5.99
C LEU A 112 -26.47 -13.32 4.86
N SER A 113 -27.37 -12.85 4.02
CA SER A 113 -27.73 -13.55 2.77
C SER A 113 -26.58 -13.48 1.78
N VAL A 114 -26.12 -12.25 1.48
CA VAL A 114 -24.87 -11.87 0.85
C VAL A 114 -24.42 -10.61 1.56
N GLY A 115 -23.30 -10.67 2.31
CA GLY A 115 -22.77 -9.48 2.97
C GLY A 115 -22.24 -8.47 1.95
N ASN A 116 -22.21 -7.20 2.32
CA ASN A 116 -21.58 -6.19 1.47
C ASN A 116 -20.54 -5.36 2.20
N ILE A 117 -19.63 -4.76 1.42
CA ILE A 117 -18.65 -3.77 1.88
C ILE A 117 -18.86 -2.45 1.13
N VAL A 118 -18.79 -1.34 1.85
CA VAL A 118 -18.93 0.01 1.28
C VAL A 118 -17.57 0.70 1.30
N LEU A 119 -17.15 1.21 0.15
CA LEU A 119 -15.83 1.81 0.01
C LEU A 119 -15.82 2.95 -1.03
N PRO A 120 -14.88 3.92 -0.92
CA PRO A 120 -14.78 4.99 -1.91
C PRO A 120 -14.28 4.44 -3.25
N GLN A 121 -14.63 5.12 -4.35
CA GLN A 121 -14.22 4.74 -5.70
C GLN A 121 -12.69 4.65 -5.85
N SER A 122 -11.93 5.38 -5.04
CA SER A 122 -10.47 5.38 -5.02
C SER A 122 -9.84 4.17 -4.30
N ALA A 123 -10.62 3.37 -3.54
CA ALA A 123 -10.10 2.22 -2.81
C ALA A 123 -9.46 1.18 -3.75
N HIS A 124 -8.40 0.53 -3.28
CA HIS A 124 -7.62 -0.40 -4.07
C HIS A 124 -8.43 -1.62 -4.55
N LEU A 125 -8.18 -2.08 -5.79
CA LEU A 125 -8.89 -3.23 -6.40
C LEU A 125 -8.71 -4.57 -5.67
N ALA A 126 -7.82 -4.64 -4.68
CA ALA A 126 -7.68 -5.80 -3.82
C ALA A 126 -8.95 -6.09 -3.01
N PHE A 127 -9.75 -5.06 -2.68
CA PHE A 127 -11.06 -5.21 -2.04
C PHE A 127 -12.04 -5.96 -2.94
N ASP A 128 -12.13 -5.58 -4.23
CA ASP A 128 -13.00 -6.28 -5.19
C ASP A 128 -12.56 -7.72 -5.40
N LYS A 129 -11.24 -7.94 -5.50
CA LYS A 129 -10.67 -9.28 -5.63
C LYS A 129 -11.01 -10.17 -4.43
N ALA A 130 -10.85 -9.66 -3.22
CA ALA A 130 -11.13 -10.40 -2.00
C ALA A 130 -12.64 -10.66 -1.82
N ALA A 131 -13.46 -9.65 -2.09
CA ALA A 131 -14.91 -9.74 -2.05
C ALA A 131 -15.44 -10.77 -3.06
N HIS A 132 -14.90 -10.75 -4.30
CA HIS A 132 -15.22 -11.75 -5.32
C HIS A 132 -14.91 -13.18 -4.88
N LEU A 133 -13.77 -13.41 -4.21
CA LEU A 133 -13.39 -14.73 -3.68
C LEU A 133 -14.30 -15.22 -2.54
N MET A 134 -14.98 -14.30 -1.85
CA MET A 134 -15.82 -14.59 -0.68
C MET A 134 -17.32 -14.45 -0.94
N ASP A 135 -17.71 -14.17 -2.18
CA ASP A 135 -19.10 -13.90 -2.57
C ASP A 135 -19.73 -12.76 -1.75
N ILE A 136 -18.99 -11.63 -1.65
CA ILE A 136 -19.38 -10.42 -0.95
C ILE A 136 -19.62 -9.31 -1.98
N GLU A 137 -20.72 -8.56 -1.85
CA GLU A 137 -21.03 -7.42 -2.70
C GLU A 137 -20.09 -6.24 -2.39
N VAL A 138 -19.60 -5.56 -3.44
CA VAL A 138 -18.82 -4.34 -3.31
C VAL A 138 -19.65 -3.14 -3.76
N ARG A 139 -19.85 -2.17 -2.86
CA ARG A 139 -20.55 -0.90 -3.14
C ARG A 139 -19.54 0.22 -3.18
N ARG A 140 -19.19 0.68 -4.40
CA ARG A 140 -18.28 1.80 -4.60
C ARG A 140 -19.03 3.11 -4.63
N VAL A 141 -18.64 4.03 -3.75
CA VAL A 141 -19.21 5.36 -3.61
C VAL A 141 -18.32 6.38 -4.33
N PRO A 142 -18.89 7.28 -5.17
CA PRO A 142 -18.12 8.36 -5.77
C PRO A 142 -17.39 9.20 -4.72
N LEU A 143 -16.25 9.78 -5.13
CA LEU A 143 -15.50 10.71 -4.28
C LEU A 143 -16.24 12.06 -4.18
N LYS A 144 -15.87 12.88 -3.18
CA LYS A 144 -16.31 14.27 -3.10
C LYS A 144 -16.01 15.02 -4.40
N THR A 145 -16.93 15.89 -4.81
CA THR A 145 -16.82 16.68 -6.05
C THR A 145 -16.20 18.07 -5.87
N ASP A 146 -15.71 18.37 -4.67
CA ASP A 146 -15.10 19.65 -4.29
C ASP A 146 -13.61 19.79 -4.70
N GLY A 147 -13.06 18.78 -5.36
CA GLY A 147 -11.65 18.74 -5.78
C GLY A 147 -10.69 18.18 -4.73
N SER A 148 -11.19 17.75 -3.56
CA SER A 148 -10.36 17.12 -2.52
C SER A 148 -9.93 15.69 -2.89
N TYR A 149 -10.71 14.97 -3.68
CA TYR A 149 -10.55 13.53 -3.99
C TYR A 149 -10.59 12.62 -2.76
N GLU A 150 -11.27 13.08 -1.70
CA GLU A 150 -11.54 12.31 -0.49
C GLU A 150 -12.79 11.44 -0.63
N ALA A 151 -12.89 10.43 0.24
CA ALA A 151 -14.11 9.65 0.42
C ALA A 151 -15.29 10.56 0.81
N ASP A 152 -16.45 10.35 0.18
CA ASP A 152 -17.72 10.98 0.56
C ASP A 152 -18.39 10.19 1.69
N CYS A 153 -18.17 10.59 2.93
CA CYS A 153 -18.73 9.90 4.10
C CYS A 153 -20.27 9.88 4.08
N THR A 154 -20.92 10.94 3.59
CA THR A 154 -22.39 11.00 3.49
C THR A 154 -22.91 10.00 2.46
N GLY A 155 -22.27 9.94 1.31
CA GLY A 155 -22.58 8.94 0.28
C GLY A 155 -22.30 7.50 0.76
N MET A 156 -21.23 7.29 1.52
CA MET A 156 -20.93 5.99 2.12
C MET A 156 -21.97 5.60 3.16
N GLU A 157 -22.42 6.53 4.01
CA GLU A 157 -23.49 6.28 4.97
C GLU A 157 -24.78 5.86 4.28
N ALA A 158 -25.17 6.55 3.20
CA ALA A 158 -26.37 6.26 2.45
C ALA A 158 -26.30 4.89 1.70
N ALA A 159 -25.10 4.41 1.38
CA ALA A 159 -24.88 3.12 0.72
C ALA A 159 -24.87 1.93 1.70
N CYS A 160 -24.83 2.18 3.02
CA CYS A 160 -24.88 1.14 4.06
C CYS A 160 -26.31 0.64 4.28
N ASP A 161 -26.45 -0.65 4.54
CA ASP A 161 -27.68 -1.32 4.95
C ASP A 161 -27.41 -2.38 6.03
N ASP A 162 -28.44 -3.20 6.36
CA ASP A 162 -28.34 -4.24 7.40
C ASP A 162 -27.38 -5.37 7.05
N ASP A 163 -27.06 -5.56 5.76
CA ASP A 163 -26.09 -6.55 5.27
C ASP A 163 -24.65 -5.97 5.14
N THR A 164 -24.46 -4.68 5.43
CA THR A 164 -23.12 -4.05 5.37
C THR A 164 -22.26 -4.55 6.53
N ILE A 165 -21.15 -5.21 6.22
CA ILE A 165 -20.23 -5.77 7.22
C ILE A 165 -19.00 -4.88 7.46
N MET A 166 -18.63 -4.06 6.46
CA MET A 166 -17.39 -3.26 6.53
C MET A 166 -17.54 -1.97 5.72
N ILE A 167 -16.99 -0.89 6.25
CA ILE A 167 -16.64 0.30 5.50
C ILE A 167 -15.12 0.45 5.42
N VAL A 168 -14.64 1.11 4.37
CA VAL A 168 -13.20 1.23 4.08
C VAL A 168 -12.82 2.69 3.90
N GLY A 169 -11.69 3.10 4.49
CA GLY A 169 -10.96 4.33 4.15
C GLY A 169 -9.51 4.02 3.80
N SER A 170 -8.87 4.88 3.03
CA SER A 170 -7.48 4.71 2.60
C SER A 170 -6.56 5.78 3.17
N ALA A 171 -5.35 5.39 3.54
CA ALA A 171 -4.34 6.30 4.08
C ALA A 171 -2.94 6.04 3.45
N PRO A 172 -2.65 6.65 2.26
CA PRO A 172 -3.54 7.33 1.34
C PRO A 172 -4.19 6.38 0.31
N ASN A 173 -5.19 6.87 -0.42
CA ASN A 173 -5.67 6.20 -1.62
C ASN A 173 -4.60 6.22 -2.72
N PHE A 174 -4.50 5.13 -3.50
CA PHE A 174 -3.46 4.99 -4.51
C PHE A 174 -3.63 5.99 -5.67
N PRO A 175 -4.83 6.23 -6.24
CA PRO A 175 -4.93 7.05 -7.45
C PRO A 175 -4.51 8.51 -7.27
N HIS A 176 -4.74 9.10 -6.10
CA HIS A 176 -4.56 10.55 -5.88
C HIS A 176 -3.56 10.87 -4.77
N GLY A 177 -3.18 9.89 -3.94
CA GLY A 177 -2.30 10.11 -2.79
C GLY A 177 -2.98 10.83 -1.62
N ILE A 178 -4.31 10.82 -1.55
CA ILE A 178 -5.10 11.53 -0.54
C ILE A 178 -5.46 10.59 0.60
N ILE A 179 -5.27 11.06 1.83
CA ILE A 179 -5.75 10.36 3.02
C ILE A 179 -7.24 10.66 3.18
N ASP A 180 -8.06 9.63 3.22
CA ASP A 180 -9.49 9.75 3.44
C ASP A 180 -9.81 10.31 4.84
N PRO A 181 -10.99 10.90 5.08
CA PRO A 181 -11.36 11.49 6.36
C PRO A 181 -11.65 10.40 7.41
N ILE A 182 -10.58 9.68 7.84
CA ILE A 182 -10.68 8.53 8.75
C ILE A 182 -11.41 8.85 10.06
N PRO A 183 -11.23 10.01 10.72
CA PRO A 183 -12.02 10.33 11.90
C PRO A 183 -13.54 10.32 11.65
N ALA A 184 -14.00 10.90 10.54
CA ALA A 184 -15.43 10.90 10.19
C ALA A 184 -15.94 9.48 9.82
N LEU A 185 -15.13 8.67 9.16
CA LEU A 185 -15.45 7.26 8.92
C LEU A 185 -15.46 6.44 10.22
N SER A 186 -14.59 6.75 11.17
CA SER A 186 -14.57 6.15 12.51
C SER A 186 -15.86 6.45 13.29
N ASP A 187 -16.32 7.69 13.24
CA ASP A 187 -17.60 8.10 13.86
C ASP A 187 -18.78 7.35 13.20
N LEU A 188 -18.80 7.27 11.87
CA LEU A 188 -19.82 6.54 11.13
C LEU A 188 -19.81 5.03 11.49
N ALA A 189 -18.64 4.41 11.54
CA ALA A 189 -18.50 3.01 11.93
C ALA A 189 -19.05 2.74 13.34
N THR A 190 -18.72 3.61 14.29
CA THR A 190 -19.21 3.53 15.68
C THR A 190 -20.72 3.68 15.75
N GLN A 191 -21.29 4.68 15.07
CA GLN A 191 -22.74 4.95 15.07
C GLN A 191 -23.58 3.81 14.50
N LYS A 192 -23.04 3.12 13.49
CA LYS A 192 -23.75 2.05 12.76
C LYS A 192 -23.33 0.62 13.15
N ASP A 193 -22.48 0.47 14.16
CA ASP A 193 -21.89 -0.83 14.55
C ASP A 193 -21.29 -1.58 13.35
N LEU A 194 -20.50 -0.87 12.54
CA LEU A 194 -19.83 -1.40 11.35
C LEU A 194 -18.34 -1.58 11.58
N TRP A 195 -17.73 -2.53 10.89
CA TRP A 195 -16.29 -2.68 10.86
C TRP A 195 -15.67 -1.59 9.97
N LEU A 196 -14.77 -0.76 10.51
CA LEU A 196 -13.91 0.12 9.69
C LEU A 196 -12.55 -0.52 9.49
N HIS A 197 -12.18 -0.72 8.24
CA HIS A 197 -10.81 -1.07 7.83
C HIS A 197 -10.12 0.15 7.20
N VAL A 198 -8.89 0.44 7.64
CA VAL A 198 -8.04 1.46 7.01
C VAL A 198 -6.99 0.79 6.14
N ASP A 199 -7.05 1.00 4.83
CA ASP A 199 -6.00 0.61 3.91
C ASP A 199 -4.85 1.62 3.97
N ALA A 200 -3.87 1.33 4.81
CA ALA A 200 -2.62 2.06 4.92
C ALA A 200 -1.44 1.29 4.30
N CYS A 201 -1.70 0.43 3.30
CA CYS A 201 -0.64 -0.31 2.59
C CYS A 201 0.48 0.60 2.08
N VAL A 202 0.17 1.84 1.74
CA VAL A 202 1.16 2.84 1.34
C VAL A 202 1.62 3.69 2.53
N GLY A 203 0.69 4.15 3.36
CA GLY A 203 0.98 5.17 4.38
C GLY A 203 1.41 4.64 5.75
N GLY A 204 1.11 3.38 6.09
CA GLY A 204 1.33 2.87 7.45
C GLY A 204 2.77 3.00 7.94
N TYR A 205 3.75 2.75 7.05
CA TYR A 205 5.18 2.95 7.34
C TYR A 205 5.75 4.22 6.72
N PHE A 206 4.89 5.20 6.39
CA PHE A 206 5.30 6.51 5.89
C PHE A 206 4.69 7.64 6.71
N ALA A 207 3.38 7.67 6.83
CA ALA A 207 2.63 8.79 7.40
C ALA A 207 3.05 9.16 8.84
N PRO A 208 3.30 8.21 9.77
CA PRO A 208 3.79 8.54 11.10
C PRO A 208 5.12 9.32 11.07
N PHE A 209 6.07 8.88 10.26
CA PHE A 209 7.37 9.53 10.14
C PHE A 209 7.30 10.88 9.42
N ALA A 210 6.41 11.01 8.42
CA ALA A 210 6.13 12.29 7.79
C ALA A 210 5.55 13.29 8.79
N LYS A 211 4.62 12.84 9.66
CA LYS A 211 4.06 13.64 10.75
C LYS A 211 5.15 14.08 11.75
N MET A 212 6.07 13.17 12.12
CA MET A 212 7.22 13.50 12.97
C MET A 212 8.15 14.53 12.33
N ASN A 213 8.25 14.55 11.01
CA ASN A 213 8.98 15.56 10.22
C ASN A 213 8.21 16.88 10.01
N GLY A 214 7.01 17.02 10.59
CA GLY A 214 6.19 18.23 10.51
C GLY A 214 5.31 18.34 9.26
N GLU A 215 5.13 17.26 8.48
CA GLU A 215 4.14 17.26 7.40
C GLU A 215 2.71 17.27 7.98
N PRO A 216 1.75 17.94 7.32
CA PRO A 216 0.37 18.09 7.82
C PRO A 216 -0.46 16.80 7.60
N VAL A 217 -0.01 15.69 8.16
CA VAL A 217 -0.69 14.40 8.05
C VAL A 217 -1.91 14.39 8.98
N PRO A 218 -3.14 14.18 8.46
CA PRO A 218 -4.32 14.06 9.29
C PRO A 218 -4.29 12.78 10.14
N SER A 219 -5.15 12.67 11.16
CA SER A 219 -5.35 11.44 11.92
C SER A 219 -5.90 10.33 10.99
N PHE A 220 -5.30 9.13 11.03
CA PHE A 220 -5.65 8.06 10.11
C PHE A 220 -5.53 6.65 10.68
N ASP A 221 -4.89 6.49 11.83
CA ASP A 221 -4.47 5.20 12.37
C ASP A 221 -5.41 4.64 13.44
N ILE A 222 -4.96 3.59 14.14
CA ILE A 222 -5.76 2.85 15.12
C ILE A 222 -6.11 3.69 16.37
N GLU A 223 -5.53 4.88 16.54
CA GLU A 223 -5.97 5.80 17.61
C GLU A 223 -7.47 6.18 17.47
N ASN A 224 -8.00 6.21 16.25
CA ASN A 224 -9.43 6.45 15.99
C ASN A 224 -10.25 5.25 16.46
N GLU A 225 -11.17 5.45 17.39
CA GLU A 225 -11.87 4.36 18.11
C GLU A 225 -12.66 3.40 17.22
N GLY A 226 -13.25 3.88 16.15
CA GLY A 226 -13.99 3.07 15.19
C GLY A 226 -13.11 2.26 14.22
N VAL A 227 -11.78 2.44 14.23
CA VAL A 227 -10.88 1.63 13.38
C VAL A 227 -10.70 0.26 14.00
N HIS A 228 -11.22 -0.77 13.36
CA HIS A 228 -11.14 -2.16 13.80
C HIS A 228 -9.90 -2.87 13.30
N SER A 229 -9.48 -2.57 12.06
CA SER A 229 -8.30 -3.17 11.45
C SER A 229 -7.61 -2.22 10.48
N MET A 230 -6.31 -2.49 10.23
CA MET A 230 -5.48 -1.75 9.30
C MET A 230 -4.54 -2.68 8.54
N SER A 231 -4.35 -2.42 7.24
CA SER A 231 -3.29 -3.03 6.43
C SER A 231 -2.14 -2.05 6.20
N ALA A 232 -0.89 -2.54 6.30
CA ALA A 232 0.30 -1.71 6.09
C ALA A 232 1.43 -2.54 5.45
N ASP A 233 1.94 -2.11 4.28
CA ASP A 233 2.94 -2.89 3.54
C ASP A 233 4.37 -2.57 3.95
N LEU A 234 5.02 -3.52 4.59
CA LEU A 234 6.46 -3.46 4.92
C LEU A 234 7.32 -3.37 3.66
N HIS A 235 6.92 -4.06 2.58
CA HIS A 235 7.64 -4.08 1.31
C HIS A 235 7.40 -2.86 0.40
N LYS A 236 6.66 -1.85 0.89
CA LYS A 236 6.55 -0.52 0.28
C LYS A 236 7.45 0.47 1.03
N TYR A 237 6.89 1.41 1.75
CA TYR A 237 7.67 2.39 2.50
C TYR A 237 8.24 1.88 3.84
N GLY A 238 8.01 0.62 4.18
CA GLY A 238 8.79 -0.10 5.17
C GLY A 238 10.15 -0.58 4.64
N TYR A 239 10.38 -0.45 3.33
CA TYR A 239 11.62 -0.80 2.63
C TYR A 239 12.10 -2.24 2.84
N ALA A 240 11.22 -3.15 3.25
CA ALA A 240 11.52 -4.57 3.33
C ALA A 240 11.52 -5.25 1.95
N ALA A 241 12.08 -6.46 1.90
CA ALA A 241 11.97 -7.29 0.71
C ALA A 241 10.51 -7.63 0.39
N LYS A 242 10.18 -7.86 -0.89
CA LYS A 242 8.83 -8.24 -1.33
C LYS A 242 8.35 -9.50 -0.61
N GLY A 243 7.04 -9.57 -0.39
CA GLY A 243 6.40 -10.66 0.34
C GLY A 243 6.16 -10.37 1.83
N ALA A 244 6.16 -9.09 2.24
CA ALA A 244 5.89 -8.68 3.61
C ALA A 244 4.92 -7.51 3.70
N SER A 245 3.80 -7.71 4.38
CA SER A 245 2.80 -6.72 4.77
C SER A 245 2.34 -7.05 6.20
N THR A 246 1.68 -6.13 6.87
CA THR A 246 1.01 -6.38 8.14
C THR A 246 -0.49 -6.17 8.02
N VAL A 247 -1.26 -7.01 8.70
CA VAL A 247 -2.65 -6.74 9.03
C VAL A 247 -2.76 -6.67 10.55
N LEU A 248 -3.28 -5.55 11.04
CA LEU A 248 -3.32 -5.19 12.45
C LEU A 248 -4.78 -5.02 12.88
N PHE A 249 -5.08 -5.41 14.10
CA PHE A 249 -6.42 -5.36 14.70
C PHE A 249 -6.35 -4.65 16.04
N ARG A 250 -7.38 -3.87 16.31
CA ARG A 250 -7.50 -3.05 17.53
C ARG A 250 -7.46 -3.89 18.82
N SER A 251 -7.85 -5.17 18.77
CA SER A 251 -7.85 -6.08 19.91
C SER A 251 -7.58 -7.51 19.54
N GLU A 252 -7.12 -8.31 20.51
CA GLU A 252 -7.00 -9.77 20.38
C GLU A 252 -8.35 -10.44 20.09
N GLU A 253 -9.45 -9.91 20.63
CA GLU A 253 -10.80 -10.39 20.33
C GLU A 253 -11.08 -10.32 18.83
N LEU A 254 -10.87 -9.14 18.21
CA LEU A 254 -11.08 -8.96 16.77
C LEU A 254 -10.12 -9.82 15.96
N TYR A 255 -8.85 -9.89 16.36
CA TYR A 255 -7.85 -10.74 15.71
C TYR A 255 -8.23 -12.22 15.78
N SER A 256 -8.92 -12.68 16.84
CA SER A 256 -9.27 -14.11 17.02
C SER A 256 -10.12 -14.70 15.89
N PHE A 257 -10.84 -13.85 15.14
CA PHE A 257 -11.62 -14.23 13.95
C PHE A 257 -10.78 -14.38 12.68
N MET A 258 -9.52 -13.96 12.69
CA MET A 258 -8.66 -14.03 11.52
C MET A 258 -8.09 -15.42 11.24
N PRO A 259 -7.52 -16.16 12.20
CA PRO A 259 -6.91 -17.46 11.92
C PRO A 259 -7.96 -18.49 11.46
N PHE A 260 -7.53 -19.36 10.53
CA PHE A 260 -8.22 -20.61 10.28
C PHE A 260 -7.73 -21.62 11.32
N ASP A 261 -8.66 -22.23 12.04
CA ASP A 261 -8.38 -23.18 13.11
C ASP A 261 -9.22 -24.45 12.87
N MET A 262 -8.57 -25.59 12.65
CA MET A 262 -9.23 -26.87 12.34
C MET A 262 -8.53 -28.02 13.05
N ALA A 263 -9.31 -28.75 13.84
CA ALA A 263 -8.84 -29.95 14.56
C ALA A 263 -9.29 -31.27 13.90
N GLY A 264 -10.27 -31.23 13.01
CA GLY A 264 -11.01 -32.40 12.53
C GLY A 264 -10.44 -33.06 11.27
N TRP A 265 -9.13 -33.10 11.06
CA TRP A 265 -8.52 -33.82 9.95
C TRP A 265 -7.56 -34.92 10.44
N SER A 266 -7.05 -35.79 9.57
CA SER A 266 -6.20 -36.93 9.93
C SER A 266 -4.79 -36.59 10.43
N GLY A 267 -4.34 -35.36 10.23
CA GLY A 267 -3.08 -34.85 10.77
C GLY A 267 -3.27 -34.20 12.16
N ALA A 268 -2.27 -33.48 12.61
CA ALA A 268 -2.36 -32.68 13.83
C ALA A 268 -3.26 -31.44 13.62
N PRO A 269 -3.88 -30.88 14.68
CA PRO A 269 -4.61 -29.62 14.59
C PRO A 269 -3.79 -28.53 13.90
N MET A 270 -4.42 -27.79 12.98
CA MET A 270 -3.77 -26.75 12.21
C MET A 270 -4.42 -25.40 12.47
N LYS A 271 -3.61 -24.41 12.85
CA LYS A 271 -4.02 -23.01 13.00
C LYS A 271 -3.11 -22.12 12.18
N THR A 272 -3.68 -21.36 11.25
CA THR A 272 -2.92 -20.44 10.39
C THR A 272 -3.57 -19.06 10.38
N PRO A 273 -2.78 -17.98 10.61
CA PRO A 273 -3.33 -16.63 10.63
C PRO A 273 -3.53 -16.02 9.23
N THR A 274 -2.92 -16.59 8.18
CA THR A 274 -2.87 -16.00 6.84
C THR A 274 -3.57 -16.88 5.80
N LEU A 275 -3.84 -16.35 4.61
CA LEU A 275 -4.42 -17.09 3.50
C LEU A 275 -3.55 -18.29 3.10
N ALA A 276 -2.23 -18.08 3.03
CA ALA A 276 -1.25 -19.13 2.80
C ALA A 276 -0.85 -19.78 4.14
N GLY A 277 -0.65 -21.10 4.16
CA GLY A 277 -0.10 -21.79 5.33
C GLY A 277 1.38 -21.50 5.49
N THR A 278 2.18 -21.88 4.50
CA THR A 278 3.61 -21.57 4.44
C THR A 278 3.84 -20.08 4.24
N ARG A 279 4.69 -19.50 5.09
CA ARG A 279 5.15 -18.09 4.94
C ARG A 279 6.67 -18.06 4.86
N PRO A 280 7.25 -17.32 3.87
CA PRO A 280 8.68 -17.29 3.65
C PRO A 280 9.42 -16.61 4.82
N GLY A 281 10.34 -17.34 5.44
CA GLY A 281 11.15 -16.81 6.55
C GLY A 281 12.00 -15.63 6.12
N GLY A 282 12.53 -15.65 4.90
CA GLY A 282 13.31 -14.56 4.34
C GLY A 282 12.57 -13.21 4.32
N ALA A 283 11.26 -13.19 4.01
CA ALA A 283 10.48 -11.95 4.01
C ALA A 283 10.26 -11.40 5.43
N ILE A 284 10.00 -12.28 6.39
CA ILE A 284 9.81 -11.91 7.81
C ILE A 284 11.12 -11.36 8.39
N SER A 285 12.24 -12.07 8.18
CA SER A 285 13.55 -11.65 8.70
C SER A 285 14.05 -10.36 8.05
N ALA A 286 13.80 -10.15 6.74
CA ALA A 286 14.14 -8.91 6.07
C ALA A 286 13.32 -7.73 6.62
N ALA A 287 12.03 -7.91 6.88
CA ALA A 287 11.18 -6.89 7.49
C ALA A 287 11.69 -6.50 8.88
N TRP A 288 11.98 -7.51 9.73
CA TRP A 288 12.54 -7.30 11.05
C TRP A 288 13.88 -6.56 11.01
N ALA A 289 14.80 -7.00 10.15
CA ALA A 289 16.13 -6.41 10.04
C ALA A 289 16.08 -4.94 9.60
N ILE A 290 15.26 -4.61 8.59
CA ILE A 290 15.13 -3.24 8.08
C ILE A 290 14.51 -2.33 9.15
N MET A 291 13.44 -2.76 9.83
CA MET A 291 12.82 -1.94 10.88
C MET A 291 13.81 -1.66 12.04
N ARG A 292 14.57 -2.66 12.46
CA ARG A 292 15.58 -2.53 13.51
C ARG A 292 16.77 -1.67 13.08
N PHE A 293 17.21 -1.79 11.84
CA PHE A 293 18.35 -1.04 11.32
C PHE A 293 18.04 0.44 11.14
N LEU A 294 16.89 0.76 10.52
CA LEU A 294 16.49 2.14 10.30
C LEU A 294 16.07 2.84 11.60
N GLY A 295 15.31 2.16 12.44
CA GLY A 295 14.71 2.79 13.60
C GLY A 295 13.91 4.05 13.22
N GLN A 296 13.52 4.84 14.18
CA GLN A 296 12.77 6.06 13.94
C GLN A 296 13.55 7.07 13.09
N ASP A 297 14.83 7.30 13.42
CA ASP A 297 15.64 8.33 12.75
C ASP A 297 15.89 8.00 11.29
N GLY A 298 16.19 6.74 10.96
CA GLY A 298 16.40 6.29 9.59
C GLY A 298 15.13 6.41 8.75
N TYR A 299 13.98 6.03 9.29
CA TYR A 299 12.70 6.24 8.61
C TYR A 299 12.36 7.72 8.44
N CYS A 300 12.51 8.56 9.48
CA CYS A 300 12.31 10.00 9.38
C CYS A 300 13.16 10.62 8.27
N TRP A 301 14.44 10.23 8.19
CA TRP A 301 15.34 10.72 7.15
C TRP A 301 14.91 10.30 5.74
N LEU A 302 14.58 9.00 5.52
CA LEU A 302 14.14 8.49 4.23
C LEU A 302 12.82 9.10 3.79
N GLN A 303 11.83 9.17 4.68
CA GLN A 303 10.52 9.75 4.37
C GLN A 303 10.61 11.26 4.15
N GLY A 304 11.48 11.96 4.88
CA GLY A 304 11.79 13.37 4.64
C GLY A 304 12.28 13.63 3.22
N LYS A 305 13.23 12.81 2.73
CA LYS A 305 13.69 12.87 1.32
C LYS A 305 12.55 12.72 0.32
N VAL A 306 11.63 11.78 0.59
CA VAL A 306 10.46 11.57 -0.30
C VAL A 306 9.53 12.77 -0.27
N CYS A 307 9.21 13.32 0.91
CA CYS A 307 8.37 14.52 1.04
C CYS A 307 8.97 15.73 0.32
N ASP A 308 10.27 15.94 0.48
CA ASP A 308 10.97 17.05 -0.20
C ASP A 308 10.99 16.85 -1.72
N THR A 309 11.17 15.63 -2.19
CA THR A 309 11.09 15.29 -3.61
C THR A 309 9.68 15.55 -4.16
N ARG A 310 8.62 15.14 -3.43
CA ARG A 310 7.23 15.46 -3.80
C ARG A 310 7.02 16.98 -3.93
N LYS A 311 7.48 17.76 -2.96
CA LYS A 311 7.39 19.23 -3.01
C LYS A 311 8.16 19.83 -4.21
N ARG A 312 9.27 19.21 -4.61
CA ARG A 312 10.01 19.61 -5.85
C ARG A 312 9.16 19.30 -7.09
N VAL A 313 8.56 18.09 -7.17
CA VAL A 313 7.61 17.73 -8.24
C VAL A 313 6.47 18.74 -8.32
N GLU A 314 5.78 19.01 -7.21
CA GLU A 314 4.67 19.97 -7.17
C GLU A 314 5.04 21.33 -7.75
N ARG A 315 6.17 21.89 -7.31
CA ARG A 315 6.65 23.17 -7.84
C ARG A 315 7.01 23.10 -9.32
N GLY A 316 7.64 22.00 -9.75
CA GLY A 316 8.05 21.79 -11.13
C GLY A 316 6.86 21.67 -12.08
N VAL A 317 5.90 20.80 -11.77
CA VAL A 317 4.73 20.57 -12.63
C VAL A 317 3.81 21.79 -12.67
N LYS A 318 3.63 22.51 -11.55
CA LYS A 318 2.88 23.79 -11.54
C LYS A 318 3.49 24.83 -12.48
N ARG A 319 4.82 24.94 -12.54
CA ARG A 319 5.50 25.84 -13.50
C ARG A 319 5.27 25.44 -14.96
N LEU A 320 5.02 24.17 -15.23
CA LEU A 320 4.69 23.64 -16.56
C LEU A 320 3.20 23.73 -16.89
N GLY A 321 2.36 24.30 -16.01
CA GLY A 321 0.93 24.49 -16.21
C GLY A 321 0.06 23.33 -15.76
N PHE A 322 0.59 22.37 -15.02
CA PHE A 322 -0.20 21.27 -14.47
C PHE A 322 -0.95 21.66 -13.19
N GLU A 323 -2.09 21.07 -13.00
CA GLU A 323 -2.88 21.05 -11.77
C GLU A 323 -2.58 19.78 -10.99
N ILE A 324 -2.41 19.89 -9.67
CA ILE A 324 -2.27 18.74 -8.77
C ILE A 324 -3.67 18.31 -8.32
N LEU A 325 -3.93 17.01 -8.28
CA LEU A 325 -5.20 16.47 -7.83
C LEU A 325 -5.20 16.40 -6.30
N GLY A 326 -6.09 17.19 -5.68
CA GLY A 326 -6.21 17.26 -4.23
C GLY A 326 -4.97 17.87 -3.54
N SER A 327 -4.72 17.41 -2.31
CA SER A 327 -3.62 17.88 -1.47
C SER A 327 -2.82 16.70 -0.91
N PRO A 328 -2.02 16.01 -1.74
CA PRO A 328 -1.23 14.86 -1.29
C PRO A 328 -0.15 15.30 -0.29
N VAL A 329 0.03 14.55 0.79
CA VAL A 329 1.00 14.86 1.85
C VAL A 329 2.16 13.85 1.94
N LEU A 330 2.03 12.70 1.28
CA LEU A 330 3.02 11.63 1.29
C LEU A 330 3.77 11.52 -0.06
N GLY A 331 4.25 10.33 -0.42
CA GLY A 331 5.07 10.11 -1.62
C GLY A 331 4.30 9.85 -2.92
N LEU A 332 2.97 9.87 -2.90
CA LEU A 332 2.13 9.73 -4.09
C LEU A 332 1.65 11.09 -4.55
N ILE A 333 1.66 11.31 -5.85
CA ILE A 333 1.16 12.55 -6.45
C ILE A 333 0.57 12.27 -7.83
N ALA A 334 -0.66 12.77 -8.07
CA ALA A 334 -1.30 12.77 -9.37
C ALA A 334 -1.47 14.21 -9.85
N PHE A 335 -1.22 14.46 -11.14
CA PHE A 335 -1.31 15.79 -11.72
C PHE A 335 -1.72 15.71 -13.20
N ARG A 336 -2.47 16.70 -13.66
CA ARG A 336 -2.95 16.80 -15.03
C ARG A 336 -2.67 18.16 -15.64
N HIS A 337 -2.52 18.22 -16.95
CA HIS A 337 -2.49 19.47 -17.69
C HIS A 337 -3.90 19.72 -18.29
N PRO A 338 -4.46 20.95 -18.20
CA PRO A 338 -5.80 21.23 -18.71
C PRO A 338 -5.93 21.00 -20.23
N ASP A 339 -4.88 21.28 -21.00
CA ASP A 339 -4.91 21.26 -22.46
C ASP A 339 -4.16 20.08 -23.08
N LEU A 340 -3.37 19.32 -22.33
CA LEU A 340 -2.57 18.20 -22.85
C LEU A 340 -3.08 16.86 -22.33
N HIS A 341 -3.26 15.92 -23.23
CA HIS A 341 -3.79 14.60 -22.88
C HIS A 341 -2.79 13.78 -22.09
N ALA A 342 -3.14 13.36 -20.88
CA ALA A 342 -2.23 12.67 -19.94
C ALA A 342 -1.59 11.40 -20.55
N TYR A 343 -2.33 10.62 -21.33
CA TYR A 343 -1.80 9.38 -21.91
C TYR A 343 -0.84 9.63 -23.07
N ALA A 344 -0.98 10.77 -23.78
CA ALA A 344 0.01 11.17 -24.77
C ALA A 344 1.33 11.57 -24.09
N LEU A 345 1.25 12.35 -23.01
CA LEU A 345 2.42 12.71 -22.18
C LEU A 345 3.08 11.46 -21.61
N TYR A 346 2.29 10.55 -21.04
CA TYR A 346 2.79 9.29 -20.50
C TYR A 346 3.53 8.46 -21.54
N GLY A 347 2.98 8.30 -22.74
CA GLY A 347 3.62 7.54 -23.82
C GLY A 347 4.98 8.09 -24.22
N GLU A 348 5.13 9.43 -24.31
CA GLU A 348 6.38 10.08 -24.64
C GLU A 348 7.40 10.01 -23.48
N MET A 349 6.94 10.12 -22.21
CA MET A 349 7.79 9.92 -21.04
C MET A 349 8.28 8.46 -20.96
N TYR A 350 7.39 7.50 -21.25
CA TYR A 350 7.76 6.09 -21.32
C TYR A 350 8.83 5.81 -22.41
N ALA A 351 8.70 6.43 -23.58
CA ALA A 351 9.71 6.32 -24.65
C ALA A 351 11.09 6.87 -24.23
N ARG A 352 11.14 7.77 -23.26
CA ARG A 352 12.37 8.30 -22.64
C ARG A 352 12.87 7.47 -21.46
N GLY A 353 12.22 6.33 -21.20
CA GLY A 353 12.59 5.35 -20.18
C GLY A 353 11.97 5.63 -18.81
N TRP A 354 11.05 6.60 -18.67
CA TRP A 354 10.33 6.84 -17.42
C TRP A 354 9.16 5.88 -17.25
N PHE A 355 9.32 4.93 -16.35
CA PHE A 355 8.27 3.98 -15.99
C PHE A 355 7.50 4.52 -14.78
N THR A 356 6.35 5.15 -15.05
CA THR A 356 5.48 5.75 -14.03
C THR A 356 4.09 5.14 -14.09
N SER A 357 3.08 5.82 -13.58
CA SER A 357 1.69 5.38 -13.65
C SER A 357 0.80 6.51 -14.18
N VAL A 358 -0.45 6.18 -14.43
CA VAL A 358 -1.50 7.13 -14.80
C VAL A 358 -2.77 6.83 -14.02
N THR A 359 -3.64 7.82 -13.87
CA THR A 359 -5.01 7.63 -13.39
C THR A 359 -5.99 7.68 -14.56
N LYS A 360 -7.19 7.12 -14.35
CA LYS A 360 -8.26 7.12 -15.36
C LYS A 360 -9.28 8.24 -15.12
N GLU A 361 -9.58 8.53 -13.88
CA GLU A 361 -10.65 9.46 -13.47
C GLU A 361 -10.15 10.43 -12.39
N PRO A 362 -9.78 11.65 -12.80
CA PRO A 362 -9.56 12.11 -14.17
C PRO A 362 -8.26 11.55 -14.76
N PRO A 363 -8.13 11.50 -16.12
CA PRO A 363 -6.87 11.11 -16.75
C PRO A 363 -5.72 12.00 -16.31
N SER A 364 -4.68 11.43 -15.66
CA SER A 364 -3.59 12.19 -15.05
C SER A 364 -2.29 11.39 -15.08
N LEU A 365 -1.16 12.08 -15.02
CA LEU A 365 0.12 11.46 -14.69
C LEU A 365 0.16 11.17 -13.19
N HIS A 366 0.78 10.07 -12.81
CA HIS A 366 0.87 9.62 -11.43
C HIS A 366 2.26 9.11 -11.11
N LEU A 367 2.82 9.58 -9.98
CA LEU A 367 4.11 9.14 -9.46
C LEU A 367 3.95 8.57 -8.05
N MET A 368 4.63 7.47 -7.79
CA MET A 368 4.87 6.92 -6.46
C MET A 368 6.37 7.03 -6.19
N LEU A 369 6.76 8.06 -5.46
CA LEU A 369 8.15 8.44 -5.24
C LEU A 369 8.81 7.52 -4.19
N SER A 370 10.10 7.28 -4.35
CA SER A 370 10.97 6.63 -3.36
C SER A 370 12.19 7.51 -3.07
N PRO A 371 12.97 7.25 -2.02
CA PRO A 371 14.14 8.08 -1.67
C PRO A 371 15.14 8.29 -2.81
N ALA A 372 15.32 7.30 -3.69
CA ALA A 372 16.21 7.41 -4.83
C ALA A 372 15.80 8.46 -5.86
N HIS A 373 14.51 8.81 -5.95
CA HIS A 373 14.04 9.81 -6.91
C HIS A 373 14.57 11.23 -6.61
N ALA A 374 15.04 11.48 -5.38
CA ALA A 374 15.61 12.78 -5.02
C ALA A 374 16.75 13.22 -5.96
N ASP A 375 17.49 12.26 -6.50
CA ASP A 375 18.66 12.50 -7.36
C ASP A 375 18.29 12.65 -8.85
N PHE A 376 17.07 12.21 -9.27
CA PHE A 376 16.66 12.12 -10.67
C PHE A 376 15.45 12.99 -11.03
N ILE A 377 14.82 13.64 -10.06
CA ILE A 377 13.55 14.33 -10.30
C ILE A 377 13.69 15.57 -11.19
N ASP A 378 14.84 16.21 -11.20
CA ASP A 378 15.08 17.36 -12.08
C ASP A 378 15.18 16.91 -13.55
N ASP A 379 15.77 15.74 -13.82
CA ASP A 379 15.78 15.13 -15.16
C ASP A 379 14.35 14.77 -15.61
N TYR A 380 13.53 14.21 -14.70
CA TYR A 380 12.12 13.96 -14.97
C TYR A 380 11.36 15.23 -15.38
N LEU A 381 11.56 16.33 -14.64
CA LEU A 381 10.89 17.61 -14.91
C LEU A 381 11.38 18.24 -16.21
N SER A 382 12.66 18.11 -16.54
CA SER A 382 13.24 18.56 -17.81
C SER A 382 12.65 17.80 -18.99
N ASP A 383 12.65 16.45 -18.92
CA ASP A 383 12.05 15.60 -19.93
C ASP A 383 10.54 15.88 -20.11
N LEU A 384 9.81 16.09 -18.99
CA LEU A 384 8.39 16.43 -19.03
C LEU A 384 8.13 17.77 -19.73
N ALA A 385 8.99 18.77 -19.50
CA ALA A 385 8.88 20.07 -20.19
C ALA A 385 9.02 19.93 -21.71
N GLU A 386 10.03 19.17 -22.17
CA GLU A 386 10.22 18.90 -23.60
C GLU A 386 9.05 18.12 -24.20
N VAL A 387 8.54 17.11 -23.45
CA VAL A 387 7.38 16.30 -23.87
C VAL A 387 6.13 17.17 -23.99
N CYS A 388 5.90 18.11 -23.08
CA CYS A 388 4.80 19.06 -23.20
C CYS A 388 4.87 19.86 -24.51
N GLU A 389 6.05 20.37 -24.88
CA GLU A 389 6.24 21.09 -26.15
C GLU A 389 6.02 20.19 -27.38
N LEU A 390 6.49 18.94 -27.34
CA LEU A 390 6.29 17.96 -28.40
C LEU A 390 4.78 17.68 -28.62
N VAL A 391 4.06 17.42 -27.53
CA VAL A 391 2.61 17.11 -27.59
C VAL A 391 1.79 18.34 -28.05
N ARG A 392 2.17 19.58 -27.63
CA ARG A 392 1.54 20.83 -28.12
C ARG A 392 1.66 21.00 -29.63
N ARG A 393 2.80 20.61 -30.23
CA ARG A 393 3.00 20.66 -31.68
C ARG A 393 2.29 19.54 -32.46
N GLY A 394 1.60 18.62 -31.77
CA GLY A 394 0.96 17.47 -32.40
C GLY A 394 1.94 16.40 -32.90
N GLU A 395 3.19 16.44 -32.48
CA GLU A 395 4.26 15.52 -32.89
C GLU A 395 4.33 14.30 -31.98
N GLY A 396 3.70 14.34 -30.79
CA GLY A 396 3.65 13.27 -29.80
C GLY A 396 2.40 12.39 -29.89
N GLY A 397 2.39 11.29 -29.08
CA GLY A 397 1.22 10.42 -28.94
C GLY A 397 1.14 9.29 -29.94
N LYS A 398 2.19 9.05 -30.73
CA LYS A 398 2.24 7.94 -31.71
C LYS A 398 2.41 6.56 -31.07
N GLN A 399 2.86 6.48 -29.84
CA GLN A 399 2.90 5.23 -29.08
C GLN A 399 1.67 5.17 -28.17
N ALA A 400 0.62 4.48 -28.62
CA ALA A 400 -0.53 4.17 -27.80
C ALA A 400 -0.18 3.10 -26.76
N VAL A 401 0.56 3.48 -25.72
CA VAL A 401 0.71 2.62 -24.54
C VAL A 401 -0.64 2.66 -23.81
N LYS A 402 -1.38 1.56 -23.87
CA LYS A 402 -2.59 1.43 -23.05
C LYS A 402 -2.13 1.24 -21.60
N PRO A 403 -2.35 2.23 -20.74
CA PRO A 403 -1.95 2.10 -19.34
C PRO A 403 -2.74 0.95 -18.71
N ARG A 404 -2.02 0.02 -18.06
CA ARG A 404 -2.60 -1.02 -17.21
C ARG A 404 -1.97 -0.92 -15.85
N TYR A 405 -2.73 -1.19 -14.81
CA TYR A 405 -2.21 -1.25 -13.45
C TYR A 405 -1.29 -2.48 -13.28
N SER A 406 -1.58 -3.56 -13.99
CA SER A 406 -0.79 -4.80 -14.07
C SER A 406 -1.13 -5.56 -15.35
#